data_7e799e19ee1da210d394822925713e81
#
_entry.id   7e799e19ee1da210d394822925713e81
#
_cell.length_a   1.000
_cell.length_b   1.000
_cell.length_c   1.000
_cell.angle_alpha   90.00
_cell.angle_beta   90.00
_cell.angle_gamma   90.00
#
_symmetry.space_group_name_H-M   'P 1'
#
loop_
_entity.id
_entity.type
_entity.pdbx_description
1 polymer ?
#
loop_
_entity_poly.entity_id
_entity_poly.type
_entity_poly.pdbx_seq_one_letter_code
_entity_poly.pdbx_strand_id
1 'polypeptide(L)'
;MTSPTSGNDKQLDIEFAMNKDSLFYSTFESPLGTLYLIFSGKLLAGISFKKPLQIALKKGAASKNFINELKDYFQGDSNDFTQKIKFLEGTDFEKKVWLCLKNIPLGETRSYKWVAEKIGNPSANRAVGQALSKNPFPIVLPCHRVIESDGSIGGYSSGVDIKRRLLEMEYYSKINKK
;
A
#
# COMPACT_ATOMS: atom_id res chain seq x y z
N MET A 1 47.84 -8.27 -6.87
CA MET A 1 46.72 -8.96 -7.53
C MET A 1 45.45 -8.21 -7.16
N THR A 2 45.02 -7.34 -8.01
CA THR A 2 43.81 -6.52 -7.85
C THR A 2 42.63 -7.24 -8.56
N SER A 3 41.64 -7.66 -7.79
CA SER A 3 40.41 -8.26 -8.33
C SER A 3 39.57 -7.21 -9.06
N PRO A 4 39.01 -7.49 -10.21
CA PRO A 4 38.14 -6.55 -10.93
C PRO A 4 36.78 -6.49 -10.25
N THR A 5 36.39 -5.31 -9.79
CA THR A 5 35.00 -5.00 -9.40
C THR A 5 34.13 -5.16 -10.63
N SER A 6 33.13 -6.04 -10.55
CA SER A 6 32.25 -6.39 -11.65
C SER A 6 31.41 -5.19 -12.10
N GLY A 7 31.28 -5.01 -13.44
CA GLY A 7 30.54 -3.91 -14.04
C GLY A 7 29.04 -3.88 -13.72
N ASN A 8 28.48 -4.93 -13.09
CA ASN A 8 27.09 -5.02 -12.69
C ASN A 8 26.72 -4.09 -11.52
N ASP A 9 27.64 -3.88 -10.56
CA ASP A 9 27.35 -3.03 -9.39
C ASP A 9 27.19 -1.56 -9.78
N LYS A 10 28.03 -1.08 -10.74
CA LYS A 10 27.93 0.29 -11.24
C LYS A 10 26.66 0.52 -12.08
N GLN A 11 26.19 -0.50 -12.81
CA GLN A 11 24.97 -0.42 -13.61
C GLN A 11 23.72 -0.36 -12.69
N LEU A 12 23.72 -1.15 -11.62
CA LEU A 12 22.66 -1.13 -10.59
C LEU A 12 22.62 0.20 -9.85
N ASP A 13 23.80 0.76 -9.49
CA ASP A 13 23.90 2.06 -8.84
C ASP A 13 23.43 3.21 -9.73
N ILE A 14 23.71 3.15 -11.03
CA ILE A 14 23.25 4.14 -12.01
C ILE A 14 21.74 4.02 -12.25
N GLU A 15 21.21 2.80 -12.35
CA GLU A 15 19.77 2.57 -12.49
C GLU A 15 19.00 2.98 -11.23
N PHE A 16 19.57 2.74 -10.04
CA PHE A 16 19.01 3.18 -8.76
C PHE A 16 19.07 4.71 -8.61
N ALA A 17 20.17 5.35 -9.04
CA ALA A 17 20.32 6.81 -9.04
C ALA A 17 19.40 7.49 -10.06
N MET A 18 19.28 6.95 -11.28
CA MET A 18 18.35 7.46 -12.31
C MET A 18 16.87 7.30 -11.90
N ASN A 19 16.56 6.32 -11.06
CA ASN A 19 15.21 6.09 -10.57
C ASN A 19 14.82 7.02 -9.41
N LYS A 20 15.79 7.53 -8.64
CA LYS A 20 15.58 8.53 -7.58
C LYS A 20 15.21 9.91 -8.14
N ASP A 21 15.76 10.27 -9.30
CA ASP A 21 15.50 11.57 -9.94
C ASP A 21 14.10 11.66 -10.57
N SER A 22 13.39 10.55 -10.69
CA SER A 22 12.03 10.50 -11.23
C SER A 22 10.91 10.43 -10.18
N LEU A 23 11.26 10.42 -8.88
CA LEU A 23 10.27 10.39 -7.81
C LEU A 23 9.65 11.76 -7.60
N PHE A 24 8.32 11.79 -7.51
CA PHE A 24 7.57 12.98 -7.11
C PHE A 24 6.38 12.59 -6.23
N TYR A 25 5.76 13.56 -5.58
CA TYR A 25 4.54 13.33 -4.83
C TYR A 25 3.39 14.20 -5.34
N SER A 26 2.19 13.66 -5.21
CA SER A 26 0.93 14.40 -5.36
C SER A 26 0.13 14.28 -4.06
N THR A 27 -0.88 15.11 -3.87
CA THR A 27 -1.76 15.03 -2.70
C THR A 27 -3.19 14.77 -3.13
N PHE A 28 -3.92 14.05 -2.29
CA PHE A 28 -5.36 13.83 -2.42
C PHE A 28 -6.02 14.10 -1.06
N GLU A 29 -6.98 15.01 -1.04
CA GLU A 29 -7.76 15.28 0.17
C GLU A 29 -8.87 14.25 0.32
N SER A 30 -8.76 13.42 1.36
CA SER A 30 -9.72 12.39 1.69
C SER A 30 -10.51 12.73 2.96
N PRO A 31 -11.65 12.06 3.22
CA PRO A 31 -12.37 12.20 4.49
C PRO A 31 -11.53 11.82 5.72
N LEU A 32 -10.41 11.12 5.52
CA LEU A 32 -9.49 10.69 6.57
C LEU A 32 -8.25 11.58 6.70
N GLY A 33 -8.20 12.67 5.94
CA GLY A 33 -7.06 13.59 5.85
C GLY A 33 -6.31 13.48 4.53
N THR A 34 -5.25 14.25 4.40
CA THR A 34 -4.44 14.32 3.19
C THR A 34 -3.68 13.01 2.96
N LEU A 35 -3.88 12.42 1.80
CA LEU A 35 -3.05 11.32 1.30
C LEU A 35 -1.90 11.89 0.47
N TYR A 36 -0.69 11.44 0.75
CA TYR A 36 0.50 11.71 -0.05
C TYR A 36 0.74 10.53 -0.98
N LEU A 37 0.64 10.77 -2.27
CA LEU A 37 0.76 9.77 -3.33
C LEU A 37 2.15 9.91 -3.94
N ILE A 38 3.00 8.91 -3.77
CA ILE A 38 4.38 8.92 -4.26
C ILE A 38 4.42 8.17 -5.59
N PHE A 39 5.05 8.76 -6.58
CA PHE A 39 5.17 8.19 -7.92
C PHE A 39 6.63 8.05 -8.35
N SER A 40 6.90 7.00 -9.12
CA SER A 40 8.11 6.80 -9.92
C SER A 40 7.69 6.83 -11.39
N GLY A 41 7.87 7.96 -12.05
CA GLY A 41 7.29 8.19 -13.37
C GLY A 41 5.76 8.04 -13.37
N LYS A 42 5.21 7.11 -14.14
CA LYS A 42 3.77 6.83 -14.19
C LYS A 42 3.30 5.78 -13.19
N LEU A 43 4.20 5.17 -12.42
CA LEU A 43 3.89 4.08 -11.49
C LEU A 43 3.72 4.64 -10.09
N LEU A 44 2.67 4.22 -9.40
CA LEU A 44 2.49 4.51 -7.98
C LEU A 44 3.54 3.74 -7.18
N ALA A 45 4.34 4.45 -6.40
CA ALA A 45 5.44 3.90 -5.61
C ALA A 45 5.17 3.91 -4.10
N GLY A 46 4.13 4.62 -3.65
CA GLY A 46 3.69 4.62 -2.27
C GLY A 46 2.49 5.51 -2.01
N ILE A 47 1.81 5.24 -0.90
CA ILE A 47 0.75 6.07 -0.32
C ILE A 47 1.05 6.26 1.16
N SER A 48 0.90 7.48 1.67
CA SER A 48 1.12 7.79 3.08
C SER A 48 0.05 8.75 3.59
N PHE A 49 -0.41 8.54 4.83
CA PHE A 49 -1.21 9.51 5.58
C PHE A 49 -0.36 10.59 6.26
N LYS A 50 0.97 10.45 6.20
CA LYS A 50 1.92 11.42 6.74
C LYS A 50 2.74 12.01 5.61
N LYS A 51 3.02 13.32 5.71
CA LYS A 51 3.90 13.99 4.75
C LYS A 51 5.26 13.29 4.72
N PRO A 52 5.77 12.91 3.53
CA PRO A 52 7.09 12.32 3.41
C PRO A 52 8.14 13.28 3.93
N LEU A 53 8.98 12.82 4.87
CA LEU A 53 10.08 13.59 5.44
C LEU A 53 11.27 13.74 4.49
N GLN A 54 11.29 12.99 3.40
CA GLN A 54 12.34 13.07 2.39
C GLN A 54 12.20 14.39 1.62
N ILE A 55 13.08 15.29 1.92
CA ILE A 55 13.12 16.70 1.52
C ILE A 55 13.26 16.91 -0.01
N ALA A 56 13.53 15.87 -0.78
CA ALA A 56 13.88 15.95 -2.21
C ALA A 56 12.74 15.64 -3.19
N LEU A 57 11.53 15.27 -2.71
CA LEU A 57 10.44 14.97 -3.63
C LEU A 57 9.80 16.26 -4.14
N LYS A 58 9.84 16.49 -5.44
CA LYS A 58 9.11 17.57 -6.09
C LYS A 58 7.62 17.25 -6.08
N LYS A 59 6.77 18.28 -5.95
CA LYS A 59 5.34 18.13 -6.13
C LYS A 59 5.03 17.95 -7.61
N GLY A 60 4.19 16.96 -7.93
CA GLY A 60 3.74 16.65 -9.28
C GLY A 60 2.24 16.38 -9.30
N ALA A 61 1.73 15.95 -10.44
CA ALA A 61 0.33 15.62 -10.61
C ALA A 61 0.13 14.12 -10.79
N ALA A 62 -0.73 13.52 -9.98
CA ALA A 62 -1.24 12.18 -10.21
C ALA A 62 -2.12 12.12 -11.47
N SER A 63 -2.26 10.95 -12.06
CA SER A 63 -3.17 10.76 -13.19
C SER A 63 -4.62 11.06 -12.77
N LYS A 64 -5.39 11.70 -13.66
CA LYS A 64 -6.81 11.99 -13.40
C LYS A 64 -7.59 10.71 -13.10
N ASN A 65 -7.25 9.61 -13.79
CA ASN A 65 -7.89 8.31 -13.57
C ASN A 65 -7.71 7.83 -12.13
N PHE A 66 -6.47 7.85 -11.61
CA PHE A 66 -6.22 7.40 -10.24
C PHE A 66 -6.89 8.30 -9.19
N ILE A 67 -6.93 9.62 -9.44
CA ILE A 67 -7.67 10.55 -8.56
C ILE A 67 -9.17 10.22 -8.55
N ASN A 68 -9.76 9.85 -9.69
CA ASN A 68 -11.16 9.41 -9.75
C ASN A 68 -11.36 8.07 -9.04
N GLU A 69 -10.48 7.09 -9.24
CA GLU A 69 -10.52 5.81 -8.50
C GLU A 69 -10.50 6.02 -6.97
N LEU A 70 -9.69 6.96 -6.48
CA LEU A 70 -9.69 7.30 -5.06
C LEU A 70 -11.00 7.99 -4.62
N LYS A 71 -11.58 8.86 -5.44
CA LYS A 71 -12.89 9.48 -5.15
C LYS A 71 -13.98 8.41 -5.06
N ASP A 72 -14.06 7.53 -6.06
CA ASP A 72 -15.04 6.45 -6.13
C ASP A 72 -14.92 5.52 -4.92
N TYR A 73 -13.67 5.22 -4.49
CA TYR A 73 -13.42 4.45 -3.28
C TYR A 73 -13.98 5.15 -2.02
N PHE A 74 -13.66 6.43 -1.82
CA PHE A 74 -14.13 7.16 -0.62
C PHE A 74 -15.61 7.51 -0.65
N GLN A 75 -16.25 7.48 -1.82
CA GLN A 75 -17.71 7.56 -1.98
C GLN A 75 -18.39 6.19 -1.79
N GLY A 76 -17.60 5.12 -1.71
CA GLY A 76 -18.09 3.76 -1.59
C GLY A 76 -18.58 3.15 -2.91
N ASP A 77 -18.30 3.76 -4.04
CA ASP A 77 -18.78 3.34 -5.36
C ASP A 77 -17.99 2.17 -5.93
N SER A 78 -16.66 2.19 -5.76
CA SER A 78 -15.78 1.13 -6.25
C SER A 78 -14.53 1.01 -5.37
N ASN A 79 -13.86 -0.14 -5.44
CA ASN A 79 -12.52 -0.37 -4.93
C ASN A 79 -11.57 -0.91 -6.01
N ASP A 80 -11.93 -0.71 -7.27
CA ASP A 80 -11.13 -1.16 -8.40
C ASP A 80 -10.06 -0.11 -8.71
N PHE A 81 -8.82 -0.45 -8.39
CA PHE A 81 -7.66 0.38 -8.68
C PHE A 81 -6.90 -0.19 -9.89
N THR A 82 -6.93 0.53 -11.00
CA THR A 82 -6.20 0.18 -12.24
C THR A 82 -4.80 0.79 -12.28
N GLN A 83 -4.51 1.74 -11.37
CA GLN A 83 -3.21 2.37 -11.25
C GLN A 83 -2.12 1.32 -11.04
N LYS A 84 -1.15 1.28 -11.95
CA LYS A 84 0.00 0.37 -11.84
C LYS A 84 0.89 0.78 -10.69
N ILE A 85 1.32 -0.19 -9.88
CA ILE A 85 2.20 0.00 -8.71
C ILE A 85 3.63 -0.46 -9.02
N LYS A 86 4.59 0.13 -8.31
CA LYS A 86 6.00 -0.26 -8.31
C LYS A 86 6.50 -0.38 -6.87
N PHE A 87 6.87 -1.57 -6.46
CA PHE A 87 7.56 -1.74 -5.18
C PHE A 87 8.99 -1.20 -5.30
N LEU A 88 9.32 -0.19 -4.51
CA LEU A 88 10.68 0.32 -4.40
C LEU A 88 11.54 -0.57 -3.48
N GLU A 89 10.89 -1.20 -2.49
CA GLU A 89 11.49 -2.03 -1.47
C GLU A 89 10.58 -3.22 -1.15
N GLY A 90 11.05 -4.09 -0.29
CA GLY A 90 10.29 -5.23 0.23
C GLY A 90 10.84 -6.57 -0.25
N THR A 91 10.88 -7.53 0.68
CA THR A 91 11.24 -8.92 0.41
C THR A 91 10.16 -9.62 -0.43
N ASP A 92 10.49 -10.76 -1.02
CA ASP A 92 9.51 -11.56 -1.76
C ASP A 92 8.34 -12.02 -0.86
N PHE A 93 8.62 -12.31 0.42
CA PHE A 93 7.60 -12.63 1.40
C PHE A 93 6.65 -11.44 1.63
N GLU A 94 7.19 -10.25 1.89
CA GLU A 94 6.39 -9.03 2.08
C GLU A 94 5.53 -8.73 0.85
N LYS A 95 6.09 -8.81 -0.36
CA LYS A 95 5.35 -8.61 -1.61
C LYS A 95 4.23 -9.64 -1.80
N LYS A 96 4.45 -10.91 -1.46
CA LYS A 96 3.41 -11.95 -1.47
C LYS A 96 2.27 -11.61 -0.50
N VAL A 97 2.61 -11.19 0.72
CA VAL A 97 1.62 -10.75 1.72
C VAL A 97 0.80 -9.58 1.16
N TRP A 98 1.45 -8.54 0.67
CA TRP A 98 0.77 -7.33 0.19
C TRP A 98 -0.15 -7.62 -1.01
N LEU A 99 0.31 -8.39 -1.99
CA LEU A 99 -0.49 -8.74 -3.17
C LEU A 99 -1.67 -9.65 -2.82
N CYS A 100 -1.54 -10.51 -1.79
CA CYS A 100 -2.63 -11.35 -1.29
C CYS A 100 -3.82 -10.52 -0.79
N LEU A 101 -3.60 -9.30 -0.30
CA LEU A 101 -4.65 -8.43 0.23
C LEU A 101 -5.72 -8.07 -0.80
N LYS A 102 -5.39 -8.06 -2.10
CA LYS A 102 -6.36 -7.82 -3.18
C LYS A 102 -7.49 -8.85 -3.21
N ASN A 103 -7.29 -10.02 -2.60
CA ASN A 103 -8.32 -11.06 -2.51
C ASN A 103 -9.33 -10.82 -1.40
N ILE A 104 -9.19 -9.77 -0.61
CA ILE A 104 -10.14 -9.40 0.44
C ILE A 104 -11.13 -8.39 -0.14
N PRO A 105 -12.42 -8.76 -0.31
CA PRO A 105 -13.41 -7.88 -0.91
C PRO A 105 -13.68 -6.63 -0.07
N LEU A 106 -14.24 -5.60 -0.71
CA LEU A 106 -14.70 -4.39 -0.04
C LEU A 106 -15.74 -4.73 1.05
N GLY A 107 -15.55 -4.14 2.23
CA GLY A 107 -16.43 -4.35 3.38
C GLY A 107 -16.34 -5.75 3.99
N GLU A 108 -15.28 -6.50 3.71
CA GLU A 108 -14.97 -7.78 4.35
C GLU A 108 -13.63 -7.73 5.06
N THR A 109 -13.49 -8.56 6.08
CA THR A 109 -12.26 -8.70 6.83
C THR A 109 -11.74 -10.13 6.80
N ARG A 110 -10.45 -10.29 7.01
CA ARG A 110 -9.80 -11.59 7.18
C ARG A 110 -8.81 -11.52 8.33
N SER A 111 -8.51 -12.67 8.92
CA SER A 111 -7.50 -12.75 9.98
C SER A 111 -6.07 -12.77 9.42
N TYR A 112 -5.09 -12.44 10.26
CA TYR A 112 -3.66 -12.66 9.93
C TYR A 112 -3.39 -14.13 9.57
N LYS A 113 -4.05 -15.06 10.24
CA LYS A 113 -3.98 -16.50 9.95
C LYS A 113 -4.43 -16.81 8.53
N TRP A 114 -5.57 -16.25 8.09
CA TRP A 114 -6.06 -16.43 6.74
C TRP A 114 -5.04 -15.95 5.69
N VAL A 115 -4.39 -14.80 5.91
CA VAL A 115 -3.35 -14.30 5.01
C VAL A 115 -2.16 -15.25 4.97
N ALA A 116 -1.69 -15.74 6.14
CA ALA A 116 -0.59 -16.69 6.25
C ALA A 116 -0.89 -17.99 5.50
N GLU A 117 -2.09 -18.54 5.63
CA GLU A 117 -2.55 -19.73 4.91
C GLU A 117 -2.58 -19.50 3.40
N LYS A 118 -3.12 -18.34 2.95
CA LYS A 118 -3.23 -17.99 1.53
C LYS A 118 -1.88 -17.86 0.82
N ILE A 119 -0.86 -17.39 1.51
CA ILE A 119 0.50 -17.30 0.92
C ILE A 119 1.32 -18.59 1.06
N GLY A 120 0.71 -19.67 1.60
CA GLY A 120 1.36 -20.98 1.77
C GLY A 120 2.28 -21.09 2.99
N ASN A 121 2.15 -20.20 3.98
CA ASN A 121 2.95 -20.18 5.22
C ASN A 121 2.05 -20.08 6.47
N PRO A 122 1.27 -21.11 6.82
CA PRO A 122 0.23 -21.05 7.85
C PRO A 122 0.74 -20.70 9.26
N SER A 123 2.01 -20.93 9.56
CA SER A 123 2.63 -20.58 10.84
C SER A 123 3.19 -19.15 10.90
N ALA A 124 3.11 -18.38 9.81
CA ALA A 124 3.78 -17.09 9.67
C ALA A 124 2.95 -15.89 10.17
N ASN A 125 1.97 -16.04 11.06
CA ASN A 125 1.07 -14.98 11.50
C ASN A 125 1.78 -13.71 11.97
N ARG A 126 2.84 -13.84 12.79
CA ARG A 126 3.63 -12.71 13.28
C ARG A 126 4.38 -12.01 12.14
N ALA A 127 4.98 -12.79 11.22
CA ALA A 127 5.68 -12.26 10.06
C ALA A 127 4.71 -11.54 9.10
N VAL A 128 3.48 -12.04 8.92
CA VAL A 128 2.40 -11.36 8.19
C VAL A 128 2.09 -10.02 8.84
N GLY A 129 1.93 -9.95 10.17
CA GLY A 129 1.70 -8.69 10.88
C GLY A 129 2.82 -7.67 10.64
N GLN A 130 4.08 -8.11 10.69
CA GLN A 130 5.23 -7.26 10.38
C GLN A 130 5.23 -6.78 8.93
N ALA A 131 4.92 -7.66 7.97
CA ALA A 131 4.80 -7.28 6.57
C ALA A 131 3.69 -6.26 6.34
N LEU A 132 2.51 -6.45 6.96
CA LEU A 132 1.39 -5.51 6.85
C LEU A 132 1.72 -4.12 7.38
N SER A 133 2.52 -4.02 8.45
CA SER A 133 2.95 -2.72 9.00
C SER A 133 3.84 -1.92 8.05
N LYS A 134 4.48 -2.58 7.09
CA LYS A 134 5.35 -1.99 6.06
C LYS A 134 4.67 -1.83 4.71
N ASN A 135 3.38 -2.13 4.58
CA ASN A 135 2.66 -2.01 3.31
C ASN A 135 2.80 -0.59 2.74
N PRO A 136 3.41 -0.43 1.55
CA PRO A 136 3.62 0.89 0.96
C PRO A 136 2.38 1.45 0.25
N PHE A 137 1.31 0.66 0.10
CA PHE A 137 0.12 1.05 -0.66
C PHE A 137 -1.17 0.85 0.15
N PRO A 138 -1.32 1.50 1.34
CA PRO A 138 -2.59 1.43 2.06
C PRO A 138 -3.74 1.84 1.15
N ILE A 139 -4.92 1.27 1.36
CA ILE A 139 -6.13 1.42 0.51
C ILE A 139 -6.04 0.57 -0.77
N VAL A 140 -5.07 0.79 -1.64
CA VAL A 140 -4.88 0.03 -2.89
C VAL A 140 -4.56 -1.45 -2.60
N LEU A 141 -3.72 -1.71 -1.59
CA LEU A 141 -3.50 -3.02 -1.00
C LEU A 141 -4.06 -2.97 0.43
N PRO A 142 -5.30 -3.44 0.65
CA PRO A 142 -6.12 -3.05 1.80
C PRO A 142 -5.73 -3.76 3.10
N CYS A 143 -4.56 -3.44 3.68
CA CYS A 143 -4.09 -4.02 4.93
C CYS A 143 -4.99 -3.70 6.13
N HIS A 144 -5.81 -2.65 6.06
CA HIS A 144 -6.82 -2.35 7.08
C HIS A 144 -7.92 -3.44 7.17
N ARG A 145 -8.14 -4.26 6.13
CA ARG A 145 -9.09 -5.38 6.14
C ARG A 145 -8.57 -6.62 6.87
N VAL A 146 -7.31 -6.59 7.36
CA VAL A 146 -6.77 -7.70 8.17
C VAL A 146 -6.90 -7.35 9.65
N ILE A 147 -7.61 -8.23 10.39
CA ILE A 147 -7.93 -8.08 11.81
C ILE A 147 -7.46 -9.30 12.61
N GLU A 148 -7.56 -9.24 13.94
CA GLU A 148 -7.25 -10.38 14.80
C GLU A 148 -8.29 -11.51 14.64
N SER A 149 -7.91 -12.72 15.00
CA SER A 149 -8.78 -13.91 14.87
C SER A 149 -9.97 -13.88 15.83
N ASP A 150 -9.88 -13.13 16.93
CA ASP A 150 -10.98 -12.90 17.88
C ASP A 150 -11.93 -11.78 17.45
N GLY A 151 -11.71 -11.18 16.28
CA GLY A 151 -12.50 -10.07 15.74
C GLY A 151 -12.07 -8.69 16.22
N SER A 152 -11.07 -8.58 17.10
CA SER A 152 -10.51 -7.28 17.49
C SER A 152 -9.77 -6.62 16.33
N ILE A 153 -9.77 -5.29 16.31
CA ILE A 153 -9.29 -4.52 15.14
C ILE A 153 -7.79 -4.69 14.88
N GLY A 154 -7.00 -4.97 15.92
CA GLY A 154 -5.54 -5.07 15.84
C GLY A 154 -4.85 -3.74 15.52
N GLY A 155 -3.52 -3.80 15.31
CA GLY A 155 -2.70 -2.63 15.01
C GLY A 155 -2.87 -2.12 13.57
N TYR A 156 -2.41 -0.88 13.35
CA TYR A 156 -2.31 -0.27 12.02
C TYR A 156 -1.20 0.79 11.99
N SER A 157 -0.33 0.75 11.00
CA SER A 157 0.84 1.64 10.91
C SER A 157 0.48 3.12 10.79
N SER A 158 -0.66 3.42 10.18
CA SER A 158 -1.18 4.79 10.07
C SER A 158 -2.07 5.22 11.24
N GLY A 159 -2.26 4.35 12.24
CA GLY A 159 -3.09 4.59 13.42
C GLY A 159 -4.41 3.82 13.37
N VAL A 160 -4.79 3.26 14.53
CA VAL A 160 -5.98 2.41 14.68
C VAL A 160 -7.27 3.16 14.35
N ASP A 161 -7.32 4.47 14.60
CA ASP A 161 -8.49 5.29 14.28
C ASP A 161 -8.72 5.39 12.76
N ILE A 162 -7.67 5.52 11.97
CA ILE A 162 -7.76 5.48 10.51
C ILE A 162 -8.28 4.11 10.05
N LYS A 163 -7.75 3.02 10.62
CA LYS A 163 -8.20 1.66 10.30
C LYS A 163 -9.69 1.49 10.61
N ARG A 164 -10.15 1.92 11.79
CA ARG A 164 -11.55 1.85 12.18
C ARG A 164 -12.44 2.59 11.20
N ARG A 165 -12.11 3.83 10.87
CA ARG A 165 -12.89 4.66 9.95
C ARG A 165 -12.94 4.07 8.53
N LEU A 166 -11.84 3.47 8.04
CA LEU A 166 -11.82 2.76 6.75
C LEU A 166 -12.78 1.56 6.77
N LEU A 167 -12.71 0.73 7.81
CA LEU A 167 -13.58 -0.43 7.95
C LEU A 167 -15.05 -0.03 8.07
N GLU A 168 -15.38 0.99 8.84
CA GLU A 168 -16.74 1.51 8.98
C GLU A 168 -17.28 2.03 7.64
N MET A 169 -16.49 2.84 6.93
CA MET A 169 -16.85 3.38 5.63
C MET A 169 -17.16 2.25 4.64
N GLU A 170 -16.29 1.25 4.55
CA GLU A 170 -16.48 0.10 3.66
C GLU A 170 -17.70 -0.75 4.04
N TYR A 171 -17.93 -0.94 5.34
CA TYR A 171 -19.08 -1.67 5.83
C TYR A 171 -20.40 -1.00 5.43
N TYR A 172 -20.52 0.31 5.65
CA TYR A 172 -21.72 1.06 5.25
C TYR A 172 -21.91 1.11 3.74
N SER A 173 -20.82 1.23 2.96
CA SER A 173 -20.90 1.15 1.49
C SER A 173 -21.47 -0.17 1.01
N LYS A 174 -21.09 -1.28 1.64
CA LYS A 174 -21.58 -2.63 1.31
C LYS A 174 -23.08 -2.79 1.65
N ILE A 175 -23.54 -2.21 2.77
CA ILE A 175 -24.95 -2.30 3.18
C ILE A 175 -25.83 -1.47 2.27
N ASN A 176 -25.41 -0.26 1.93
CA ASN A 176 -26.22 0.67 1.13
C ASN A 176 -26.35 0.26 -0.36
N LYS A 177 -25.55 -0.71 -0.81
CA LYS A 177 -25.62 -1.28 -2.18
C LYS A 177 -26.50 -2.53 -2.28
N LYS A 178 -27.07 -2.99 -1.16
CA LYS A 178 -28.07 -4.09 -1.13
C LYS A 178 -29.48 -3.55 -1.20
#